data_b95b4b39ab2d663ff254286d39e09e12
#
_entry.id   b95b4b39ab2d663ff254286d39e09e12
#
_cell.length_a   1.000
_cell.length_b   1.000
_cell.length_c   1.000
_cell.angle_alpha   90.00
_cell.angle_beta   90.00
_cell.angle_gamma   90.00
#
_symmetry.space_group_name_H-M   'P 1'
#
loop_
_entity.id
_entity.type
_entity.pdbx_description
1 polymer ?
#
loop_
_entity_poly.entity_id
_entity_poly.type
_entity_poly.pdbx_seq_one_letter_code
_entity_poly.pdbx_strand_id
1 'polypeptide(L)'
;TAYMTRASDCGPQAGQWNNQPVMEEILQLRLEMAQLLGFKHYADYSLASKMASSPEQVLEFLYQLAQQSRPMAEQELAELTQWVQATYGKTDLAVWDVPYYSERLKEARYSISQEFLREYFPLPRVLNGLFSTIEQLFKVSIAPMHSEDLWHSDAALYGLYRDGELIAQCYLDLYAREGKKGGAWMGQCQVRRQTQAGLQLPVAFLVCNFSAPVGDTPSLLTHQEVTTLFHEFGHGLHHMLSKIDVAAVSGINGVAWDAVELPSQFLENFCWQKSVLKDLSSHYKTGEPLGDEWLDKMLAAKNFQSALQMLRQLEFAIFDMRLHMEYGSSSFTSVQNLLDEVRKQVAVIIPPEFNRFQLSFSHIFAGGYAAGYYSYKWAEVLSSDAFAAFEENGLFDSATGEKFLQCILERGGAVEAMQCFKDFRGREPSIEALLRHSGIHHDSTH
;
A
#
# COMPACT_ATOMS: atom_id res chain seq x y z
N THR A 1 13.82 13.53 -20.10
CA THR A 1 13.47 14.97 -19.90
C THR A 1 11.97 15.14 -19.72
N ALA A 2 11.13 14.68 -20.67
CA ALA A 2 9.66 14.86 -20.59
C ALA A 2 9.04 14.34 -19.27
N TYR A 3 9.47 13.20 -18.78
CA TYR A 3 9.00 12.67 -17.49
C TYR A 3 9.35 13.57 -16.30
N MET A 4 10.57 14.13 -16.28
CA MET A 4 11.07 14.93 -15.16
C MET A 4 10.57 16.38 -15.15
N THR A 5 10.06 16.87 -16.30
CA THR A 5 9.53 18.21 -16.47
C THR A 5 8.03 18.23 -16.73
N ARG A 6 7.37 17.10 -16.48
CA ARG A 6 5.93 16.93 -16.73
C ARG A 6 5.10 18.01 -16.02
N ALA A 7 4.12 18.53 -16.74
CA ALA A 7 3.17 19.52 -16.23
C ALA A 7 3.83 20.82 -15.70
N SER A 8 4.97 21.23 -16.28
CA SER A 8 5.73 22.42 -15.90
C SER A 8 5.87 23.42 -17.07
N ASP A 9 6.50 24.55 -16.75
CA ASP A 9 6.87 25.61 -17.72
C ASP A 9 8.13 25.27 -18.52
N CYS A 10 8.78 24.13 -18.25
CA CYS A 10 10.03 23.73 -18.91
C CYS A 10 9.88 22.35 -19.58
N GLY A 11 10.83 22.02 -20.44
CA GLY A 11 10.84 20.76 -21.19
C GLY A 11 10.09 20.81 -22.52
N PRO A 12 9.86 19.65 -23.18
CA PRO A 12 9.32 19.60 -24.55
C PRO A 12 7.90 20.13 -24.72
N GLN A 13 7.15 20.25 -23.62
CA GLN A 13 5.76 20.73 -23.59
C GLN A 13 5.64 22.04 -22.77
N ALA A 14 6.72 22.80 -22.67
CA ALA A 14 6.80 24.00 -21.87
C ALA A 14 5.62 24.98 -22.16
N GLY A 15 4.97 25.42 -21.09
CA GLY A 15 3.88 26.41 -21.14
C GLY A 15 2.51 25.87 -21.57
N GLN A 16 2.39 24.66 -22.12
CA GLN A 16 1.09 24.09 -22.54
C GLN A 16 0.29 23.52 -21.37
N TRP A 17 0.97 22.86 -20.42
CA TRP A 17 0.33 22.13 -19.32
C TRP A 17 1.03 22.46 -17.98
N ASN A 18 1.25 23.72 -17.69
CA ASN A 18 1.92 24.16 -16.46
C ASN A 18 0.94 24.13 -15.28
N ASN A 19 1.14 23.21 -14.33
CA ASN A 19 0.31 23.07 -13.13
C ASN A 19 0.75 23.97 -11.96
N GLN A 20 1.86 24.72 -12.08
CA GLN A 20 2.36 25.54 -10.97
C GLN A 20 1.33 26.56 -10.46
N PRO A 21 0.65 27.35 -11.30
CA PRO A 21 -0.36 28.31 -10.83
C PRO A 21 -1.54 27.60 -10.13
N VAL A 22 -1.96 26.44 -10.67
CA VAL A 22 -3.06 25.66 -10.08
C VAL A 22 -2.66 25.11 -8.71
N MET A 23 -1.44 24.60 -8.58
CA MET A 23 -0.90 24.11 -7.31
C MET A 23 -0.85 25.21 -6.25
N GLU A 24 -0.35 26.41 -6.62
CA GLU A 24 -0.25 27.56 -5.71
C GLU A 24 -1.64 28.02 -5.27
N GLU A 25 -2.64 28.08 -6.16
CA GLU A 25 -4.02 28.41 -5.84
C GLU A 25 -4.63 27.35 -4.89
N ILE A 26 -4.41 26.06 -5.14
CA ILE A 26 -4.87 24.98 -4.24
C ILE A 26 -4.29 25.15 -2.83
N LEU A 27 -2.99 25.41 -2.71
CA LEU A 27 -2.34 25.59 -1.41
C LEU A 27 -2.88 26.82 -0.67
N GLN A 28 -3.11 27.92 -1.37
CA GLN A 28 -3.69 29.13 -0.80
C GLN A 28 -5.12 28.86 -0.27
N LEU A 29 -5.96 28.23 -1.07
CA LEU A 29 -7.34 27.89 -0.69
C LEU A 29 -7.39 26.91 0.50
N ARG A 30 -6.46 25.95 0.55
CA ARG A 30 -6.34 25.03 1.70
C ARG A 30 -5.96 25.75 2.98
N LEU A 31 -5.02 26.69 2.91
CA LEU A 31 -4.63 27.51 4.07
C LEU A 31 -5.81 28.36 4.55
N GLU A 32 -6.49 29.05 3.65
CA GLU A 32 -7.66 29.86 3.98
C GLU A 32 -8.79 29.02 4.61
N MET A 33 -9.07 27.86 4.04
CA MET A 33 -10.06 26.93 4.58
C MET A 33 -9.69 26.46 6.00
N ALA A 34 -8.43 26.08 6.23
CA ALA A 34 -7.97 25.66 7.54
C ALA A 34 -8.12 26.79 8.58
N GLN A 35 -7.73 28.02 8.22
CA GLN A 35 -7.83 29.20 9.09
C GLN A 35 -9.30 29.56 9.40
N LEU A 36 -10.20 29.49 8.41
CA LEU A 36 -11.65 29.69 8.60
C LEU A 36 -12.24 28.67 9.59
N LEU A 37 -11.70 27.46 9.63
CA LEU A 37 -12.10 26.40 10.56
C LEU A 37 -11.38 26.45 11.90
N GLY A 38 -10.51 27.45 12.15
CA GLY A 38 -9.80 27.66 13.40
C GLY A 38 -8.48 26.89 13.54
N PHE A 39 -7.98 26.27 12.47
CA PHE A 39 -6.69 25.61 12.44
C PHE A 39 -5.58 26.56 12.01
N LYS A 40 -4.37 26.33 12.52
CA LYS A 40 -3.20 27.16 12.18
C LYS A 40 -2.78 26.98 10.72
N HIS A 41 -2.76 25.75 10.22
CA HIS A 41 -2.41 25.36 8.87
C HIS A 41 -3.18 24.11 8.43
N TYR A 42 -3.12 23.81 7.12
CA TYR A 42 -3.89 22.70 6.55
C TYR A 42 -3.48 21.34 7.11
N ALA A 43 -2.22 21.15 7.53
CA ALA A 43 -1.78 19.92 8.15
C ALA A 43 -2.53 19.62 9.46
N ASP A 44 -2.76 20.63 10.34
CA ASP A 44 -3.58 20.45 11.55
C ASP A 44 -5.02 20.04 11.21
N TYR A 45 -5.63 20.72 10.23
CA TYR A 45 -6.97 20.37 9.76
C TYR A 45 -7.03 18.93 9.25
N SER A 46 -6.06 18.54 8.42
CA SER A 46 -5.99 17.19 7.86
C SER A 46 -5.86 16.12 8.94
N LEU A 47 -5.11 16.38 10.02
CA LEU A 47 -4.90 15.43 11.11
C LEU A 47 -6.05 15.38 12.11
N ALA A 48 -6.95 16.35 12.16
CA ALA A 48 -8.05 16.39 13.10
C ALA A 48 -8.96 15.15 13.09
N SER A 49 -8.98 14.40 12.00
CA SER A 49 -9.76 13.17 11.83
C SER A 49 -8.88 11.92 11.64
N LYS A 50 -7.59 11.99 11.99
CA LYS A 50 -6.62 10.92 11.81
C LYS A 50 -6.10 10.40 13.15
N MET A 51 -5.35 9.31 13.11
CA MET A 51 -4.78 8.64 14.28
C MET A 51 -3.57 9.42 14.83
N ALA A 52 -2.76 10.02 13.96
CA ALA A 52 -1.64 10.86 14.35
C ALA A 52 -2.14 12.15 15.04
N SER A 53 -1.50 12.51 16.15
CA SER A 53 -1.97 13.60 17.03
C SER A 53 -1.51 14.99 16.58
N SER A 54 -0.39 15.10 15.87
CA SER A 54 0.12 16.37 15.38
C SER A 54 1.04 16.20 14.16
N PRO A 55 1.22 17.25 13.34
CA PRO A 55 2.18 17.22 12.23
C PRO A 55 3.62 16.99 12.68
N GLU A 56 4.00 17.49 13.86
CA GLU A 56 5.33 17.29 14.44
C GLU A 56 5.57 15.81 14.76
N GLN A 57 4.59 15.11 15.33
CA GLN A 57 4.67 13.67 15.58
C GLN A 57 4.88 12.89 14.27
N VAL A 58 4.16 13.27 13.22
CA VAL A 58 4.32 12.66 11.90
C VAL A 58 5.73 12.88 11.36
N LEU A 59 6.24 14.12 11.43
CA LEU A 59 7.59 14.43 10.95
C LEU A 59 8.67 13.71 11.76
N GLU A 60 8.55 13.66 13.09
CA GLU A 60 9.48 12.92 13.96
C GLU A 60 9.56 11.44 13.54
N PHE A 61 8.41 10.81 13.37
CA PHE A 61 8.29 9.43 12.89
C PHE A 61 8.96 9.23 11.52
N LEU A 62 8.67 10.10 10.55
CA LEU A 62 9.23 9.98 9.20
C LEU A 62 10.74 10.20 9.16
N TYR A 63 11.25 11.18 9.93
CA TYR A 63 12.69 11.41 10.04
C TYR A 63 13.42 10.28 10.76
N GLN A 64 12.80 9.69 11.79
CA GLN A 64 13.35 8.50 12.46
C GLN A 64 13.51 7.33 11.48
N LEU A 65 12.49 7.03 10.67
CA LEU A 65 12.59 6.00 9.63
C LEU A 65 13.68 6.34 8.59
N ALA A 66 13.77 7.60 8.19
CA ALA A 66 14.78 8.04 7.22
C ALA A 66 16.21 7.88 7.75
N GLN A 67 16.43 8.25 9.01
CA GLN A 67 17.73 8.10 9.66
C GLN A 67 18.17 6.63 9.73
N GLN A 68 17.25 5.72 10.06
CA GLN A 68 17.55 4.30 10.18
C GLN A 68 17.72 3.61 8.82
N SER A 69 17.03 4.10 7.78
CA SER A 69 17.10 3.51 6.43
C SER A 69 18.30 4.00 5.61
N ARG A 70 18.81 5.20 5.92
CA ARG A 70 19.83 5.87 5.10
C ARG A 70 21.12 5.07 4.90
N PRO A 71 21.76 4.47 5.95
CA PRO A 71 23.02 3.74 5.77
C PRO A 71 22.87 2.59 4.78
N MET A 72 21.78 1.83 4.85
CA MET A 72 21.52 0.74 3.92
C MET A 72 21.23 1.26 2.51
N ALA A 73 20.50 2.35 2.35
CA ALA A 73 20.24 2.95 1.05
C ALA A 73 21.52 3.46 0.36
N GLU A 74 22.44 4.04 1.12
CA GLU A 74 23.77 4.45 0.62
C GLU A 74 24.58 3.23 0.17
N GLN A 75 24.52 2.14 0.92
CA GLN A 75 25.17 0.87 0.54
C GLN A 75 24.52 0.28 -0.73
N GLU A 76 23.21 0.21 -0.81
CA GLU A 76 22.47 -0.31 -1.99
C GLU A 76 22.81 0.49 -3.26
N LEU A 77 22.91 1.82 -3.16
CA LEU A 77 23.32 2.67 -4.28
C LEU A 77 24.78 2.46 -4.67
N ALA A 78 25.67 2.32 -3.69
CA ALA A 78 27.09 2.02 -3.94
C ALA A 78 27.26 0.67 -4.63
N GLU A 79 26.58 -0.37 -4.18
CA GLU A 79 26.56 -1.70 -4.80
C GLU A 79 26.09 -1.63 -6.27
N LEU A 80 24.97 -0.93 -6.53
CA LEU A 80 24.47 -0.74 -7.88
C LEU A 80 25.50 -0.05 -8.76
N THR A 81 26.09 1.04 -8.28
CA THR A 81 27.09 1.83 -9.04
C THR A 81 28.33 1.00 -9.36
N GLN A 82 28.86 0.27 -8.37
CA GLN A 82 30.01 -0.61 -8.55
C GLN A 82 29.74 -1.73 -9.56
N TRP A 83 28.56 -2.36 -9.47
CA TRP A 83 28.16 -3.43 -10.39
C TRP A 83 28.01 -2.91 -11.81
N VAL A 84 27.41 -1.73 -11.99
CA VAL A 84 27.25 -1.08 -13.31
C VAL A 84 28.61 -0.74 -13.90
N GLN A 85 29.53 -0.21 -13.10
CA GLN A 85 30.89 0.07 -13.53
C GLN A 85 31.63 -1.21 -13.97
N ALA A 86 31.55 -2.26 -13.17
CA ALA A 86 32.21 -3.52 -13.45
C ALA A 86 31.64 -4.23 -14.69
N THR A 87 30.33 -4.17 -14.89
CA THR A 87 29.62 -4.93 -15.94
C THR A 87 29.57 -4.17 -17.27
N TYR A 88 29.36 -2.86 -17.21
CA TYR A 88 29.10 -2.01 -18.41
C TYR A 88 30.15 -0.92 -18.63
N GLY A 89 31.13 -0.78 -17.72
CA GLY A 89 32.15 0.27 -17.82
C GLY A 89 31.62 1.69 -17.60
N LYS A 90 30.36 1.86 -17.12
CA LYS A 90 29.73 3.15 -16.91
C LYS A 90 30.01 3.65 -15.49
N THR A 91 30.63 4.81 -15.36
CA THR A 91 30.99 5.43 -14.08
C THR A 91 30.04 6.52 -13.63
N ASP A 92 29.21 7.05 -14.56
CA ASP A 92 28.27 8.13 -14.32
C ASP A 92 26.83 7.59 -14.44
N LEU A 93 26.21 7.32 -13.30
CA LEU A 93 24.86 6.77 -13.22
C LEU A 93 23.85 7.90 -13.05
N ALA A 94 23.14 8.26 -14.12
CA ALA A 94 22.08 9.25 -14.03
C ALA A 94 20.82 8.68 -13.36
N VAL A 95 20.00 9.53 -12.75
CA VAL A 95 18.80 9.13 -12.01
C VAL A 95 17.84 8.27 -12.86
N TRP A 96 17.73 8.56 -14.15
CA TRP A 96 16.89 7.78 -15.09
C TRP A 96 17.50 6.44 -15.50
N ASP A 97 18.78 6.21 -15.23
CA ASP A 97 19.45 4.93 -15.48
C ASP A 97 19.21 3.94 -14.32
N VAL A 98 18.99 4.46 -13.11
CA VAL A 98 18.85 3.66 -11.89
C VAL A 98 17.79 2.56 -12.03
N PRO A 99 16.55 2.81 -12.48
CA PRO A 99 15.54 1.75 -12.60
C PRO A 99 15.97 0.62 -13.56
N TYR A 100 16.60 0.98 -14.69
CA TYR A 100 17.05 0.00 -15.66
C TYR A 100 18.13 -0.91 -15.09
N TYR A 101 19.19 -0.32 -14.50
CA TYR A 101 20.29 -1.10 -13.96
C TYR A 101 19.92 -1.83 -12.68
N SER A 102 18.98 -1.30 -11.88
CA SER A 102 18.44 -2.02 -10.72
C SER A 102 17.78 -3.32 -11.12
N GLU A 103 16.96 -3.31 -12.18
CA GLU A 103 16.33 -4.55 -12.68
C GLU A 103 17.38 -5.53 -13.21
N ARG A 104 18.38 -5.04 -13.95
CA ARG A 104 19.49 -5.88 -14.42
C ARG A 104 20.32 -6.50 -13.29
N LEU A 105 20.59 -5.72 -12.24
CA LEU A 105 21.27 -6.24 -11.05
C LEU A 105 20.43 -7.29 -10.34
N LYS A 106 19.13 -7.04 -10.20
CA LYS A 106 18.18 -7.99 -9.59
C LYS A 106 18.13 -9.31 -10.36
N GLU A 107 18.01 -9.27 -11.69
CA GLU A 107 18.07 -10.43 -12.56
C GLU A 107 19.40 -11.20 -12.41
N ALA A 108 20.53 -10.48 -12.43
CA ALA A 108 21.87 -11.08 -12.30
C ALA A 108 22.08 -11.73 -10.93
N ARG A 109 21.57 -11.12 -9.85
CA ARG A 109 21.78 -11.58 -8.46
C ARG A 109 20.90 -12.77 -8.10
N TYR A 110 19.64 -12.73 -8.50
CA TYR A 110 18.63 -13.71 -8.06
C TYR A 110 18.26 -14.72 -9.14
N SER A 111 18.60 -14.45 -10.40
CA SER A 111 18.24 -15.30 -11.57
C SER A 111 16.73 -15.61 -11.63
N ILE A 112 15.89 -14.60 -11.33
CA ILE A 112 14.44 -14.71 -11.34
C ILE A 112 13.90 -13.94 -12.54
N SER A 113 13.04 -14.58 -13.32
CA SER A 113 12.22 -13.94 -14.35
C SER A 113 10.76 -13.84 -13.88
N GLN A 114 10.20 -12.64 -13.93
CA GLN A 114 8.78 -12.42 -13.63
C GLN A 114 7.88 -13.18 -14.61
N GLU A 115 8.29 -13.29 -15.89
CA GLU A 115 7.56 -14.05 -16.91
C GLU A 115 7.51 -15.55 -16.60
N PHE A 116 8.59 -16.11 -16.06
CA PHE A 116 8.61 -17.49 -15.60
C PHE A 116 7.71 -17.69 -14.37
N LEU A 117 7.82 -16.81 -13.38
CA LEU A 117 7.07 -16.95 -12.14
C LEU A 117 5.56 -16.85 -12.34
N ARG A 118 5.07 -15.99 -13.23
CA ARG A 118 3.64 -15.83 -13.45
C ARG A 118 2.95 -17.10 -13.98
N GLU A 119 3.68 -18.01 -14.62
CA GLU A 119 3.14 -19.31 -15.04
C GLU A 119 2.69 -20.19 -13.85
N TYR A 120 3.17 -19.88 -12.65
CA TYR A 120 2.81 -20.58 -11.40
C TYR A 120 1.71 -19.87 -10.59
N PHE A 121 1.27 -18.68 -11.00
CA PHE A 121 0.20 -17.94 -10.32
C PHE A 121 -1.05 -17.75 -11.20
N PRO A 122 -1.70 -18.85 -11.66
CA PRO A 122 -2.98 -18.73 -12.32
C PRO A 122 -4.03 -18.23 -11.35
N LEU A 123 -4.82 -17.21 -11.74
CA LEU A 123 -5.79 -16.54 -10.87
C LEU A 123 -6.74 -17.51 -10.11
N PRO A 124 -7.28 -18.59 -10.72
CA PRO A 124 -8.13 -19.53 -9.97
C PRO A 124 -7.40 -20.19 -8.78
N ARG A 125 -6.12 -20.51 -8.96
CA ARG A 125 -5.30 -21.09 -7.89
C ARG A 125 -5.01 -20.06 -6.79
N VAL A 126 -4.68 -18.82 -7.18
CA VAL A 126 -4.43 -17.71 -6.28
C VAL A 126 -5.67 -17.41 -5.43
N LEU A 127 -6.87 -17.37 -6.04
CA LEU A 127 -8.13 -17.17 -5.31
C LEU A 127 -8.38 -18.29 -4.29
N ASN A 128 -8.17 -19.54 -4.66
CA ASN A 128 -8.33 -20.66 -3.73
C ASN A 128 -7.37 -20.56 -2.54
N GLY A 129 -6.12 -20.20 -2.78
CA GLY A 129 -5.12 -20.01 -1.72
C GLY A 129 -5.44 -18.80 -0.82
N LEU A 130 -5.92 -17.70 -1.40
CA LEU A 130 -6.41 -16.54 -0.64
C LEU A 130 -7.58 -16.92 0.27
N PHE A 131 -8.60 -17.61 -0.26
CA PHE A 131 -9.77 -18.03 0.52
C PHE A 131 -9.37 -19.01 1.63
N SER A 132 -8.47 -19.96 1.35
CA SER A 132 -7.92 -20.86 2.36
C SER A 132 -7.18 -20.10 3.48
N THR A 133 -6.39 -19.07 3.12
CA THR A 133 -5.71 -18.21 4.10
C THR A 133 -6.71 -17.50 5.01
N ILE A 134 -7.76 -16.92 4.44
CA ILE A 134 -8.81 -16.23 5.19
C ILE A 134 -9.60 -17.18 6.09
N GLU A 135 -9.93 -18.38 5.60
CA GLU A 135 -10.63 -19.41 6.38
C GLU A 135 -9.82 -19.83 7.61
N GLN A 136 -8.52 -20.05 7.42
CA GLN A 136 -7.63 -20.41 8.52
C GLN A 136 -7.51 -19.30 9.56
N LEU A 137 -7.42 -18.04 9.12
CA LEU A 137 -7.26 -16.86 10.00
C LEU A 137 -8.54 -16.52 10.77
N PHE A 138 -9.68 -16.50 10.09
CA PHE A 138 -10.91 -15.87 10.59
C PHE A 138 -12.11 -16.81 10.69
N LYS A 139 -11.95 -18.08 10.35
CA LYS A 139 -13.00 -19.11 10.38
C LYS A 139 -14.24 -18.71 9.60
N VAL A 140 -14.03 -18.15 8.41
CA VAL A 140 -15.07 -17.82 7.44
C VAL A 140 -14.79 -18.54 6.14
N SER A 141 -15.79 -19.19 5.56
CA SER A 141 -15.69 -19.80 4.24
C SER A 141 -16.20 -18.84 3.16
N ILE A 142 -15.61 -18.91 1.96
CA ILE A 142 -15.95 -18.09 0.82
C ILE A 142 -16.36 -18.99 -0.33
N ALA A 143 -17.56 -18.81 -0.86
CA ALA A 143 -18.08 -19.64 -1.94
C ALA A 143 -18.74 -18.80 -3.03
N PRO A 144 -18.67 -19.24 -4.31
CA PRO A 144 -19.35 -18.55 -5.40
C PRO A 144 -20.88 -18.60 -5.20
N MET A 145 -21.54 -17.51 -5.55
CA MET A 145 -22.98 -17.38 -5.58
C MET A 145 -23.47 -17.15 -7.02
N HIS A 146 -24.66 -17.65 -7.32
CA HIS A 146 -25.28 -17.33 -8.62
C HIS A 146 -25.90 -15.92 -8.56
N SER A 147 -25.68 -15.12 -9.59
CA SER A 147 -26.37 -13.84 -9.81
C SER A 147 -26.68 -13.67 -11.28
N GLU A 148 -27.91 -13.34 -11.61
CA GLU A 148 -28.35 -13.03 -12.97
C GLU A 148 -28.06 -11.58 -13.37
N ASP A 149 -27.93 -10.69 -12.37
CA ASP A 149 -27.78 -9.25 -12.54
C ASP A 149 -26.32 -8.78 -12.37
N LEU A 150 -25.40 -9.32 -13.19
CA LEU A 150 -24.02 -8.86 -13.24
C LEU A 150 -23.85 -7.80 -14.35
N TRP A 151 -23.08 -6.74 -14.06
CA TRP A 151 -22.80 -5.68 -15.05
C TRP A 151 -21.84 -6.11 -16.17
N HIS A 152 -21.14 -7.21 -15.98
CA HIS A 152 -20.21 -7.79 -16.96
C HIS A 152 -20.06 -9.30 -16.72
N SER A 153 -19.85 -10.05 -17.80
CA SER A 153 -19.68 -11.51 -17.74
C SER A 153 -18.48 -11.97 -16.91
N ASP A 154 -17.46 -11.12 -16.78
CA ASP A 154 -16.26 -11.41 -16.00
C ASP A 154 -16.40 -11.08 -14.51
N ALA A 155 -17.45 -10.40 -14.12
CA ALA A 155 -17.76 -10.16 -12.73
C ALA A 155 -18.34 -11.43 -12.08
N ALA A 156 -17.99 -11.71 -10.85
CA ALA A 156 -18.48 -12.87 -10.10
C ALA A 156 -18.91 -12.46 -8.70
N LEU A 157 -20.01 -13.06 -8.22
CA LEU A 157 -20.51 -12.85 -6.86
C LEU A 157 -20.05 -14.00 -5.95
N TYR A 158 -19.56 -13.64 -4.77
CA TYR A 158 -19.18 -14.58 -3.71
C TYR A 158 -19.90 -14.25 -2.40
N GLY A 159 -20.26 -15.29 -1.65
CA GLY A 159 -20.77 -15.19 -0.30
C GLY A 159 -19.70 -15.54 0.71
N LEU A 160 -19.68 -14.79 1.83
CA LEU A 160 -18.90 -15.11 3.01
C LEU A 160 -19.83 -15.75 4.05
N TYR A 161 -19.42 -16.89 4.57
CA TYR A 161 -20.20 -17.70 5.51
C TYR A 161 -19.44 -17.93 6.80
N ARG A 162 -20.13 -17.89 7.93
CA ARG A 162 -19.66 -18.31 9.24
C ARG A 162 -20.69 -19.26 9.84
N ASP A 163 -20.23 -20.44 10.28
CA ASP A 163 -21.09 -21.49 10.82
C ASP A 163 -22.28 -21.88 9.89
N GLY A 164 -22.05 -21.77 8.58
CA GLY A 164 -23.04 -22.04 7.54
C GLY A 164 -24.03 -20.88 7.24
N GLU A 165 -23.96 -19.80 7.98
CA GLU A 165 -24.79 -18.60 7.75
C GLU A 165 -24.09 -17.58 6.87
N LEU A 166 -24.81 -17.00 5.92
CA LEU A 166 -24.32 -15.90 5.08
C LEU A 166 -24.17 -14.64 5.93
N ILE A 167 -22.94 -14.10 6.00
CA ILE A 167 -22.65 -12.89 6.79
C ILE A 167 -22.30 -11.66 5.94
N ALA A 168 -21.83 -11.88 4.70
CA ALA A 168 -21.46 -10.81 3.78
C ALA A 168 -21.42 -11.33 2.33
N GLN A 169 -21.30 -10.41 1.38
CA GLN A 169 -21.10 -10.74 -0.04
C GLN A 169 -20.03 -9.85 -0.65
N CYS A 170 -19.38 -10.31 -1.72
CA CYS A 170 -18.50 -9.47 -2.52
C CYS A 170 -18.60 -9.80 -4.01
N TYR A 171 -18.53 -8.76 -4.81
CA TYR A 171 -18.33 -8.87 -6.24
C TYR A 171 -16.84 -8.78 -6.56
N LEU A 172 -16.32 -9.74 -7.30
CA LEU A 172 -14.98 -9.72 -7.85
C LEU A 172 -15.05 -9.30 -9.32
N ASP A 173 -14.45 -8.17 -9.65
CA ASP A 173 -14.30 -7.65 -11.02
C ASP A 173 -12.81 -7.44 -11.30
N LEU A 174 -12.11 -8.50 -11.70
CA LEU A 174 -10.66 -8.58 -11.62
C LEU A 174 -9.93 -8.28 -12.92
N TYR A 175 -10.59 -8.27 -14.09
CA TYR A 175 -9.93 -8.12 -15.36
C TYR A 175 -10.01 -6.70 -15.93
N ALA A 176 -8.93 -6.30 -16.61
CA ALA A 176 -8.92 -5.07 -17.38
C ALA A 176 -9.81 -5.17 -18.61
N ARG A 177 -10.49 -4.09 -18.97
CA ARG A 177 -11.27 -3.96 -20.20
C ARG A 177 -11.45 -2.51 -20.60
N GLU A 178 -11.88 -2.27 -21.82
CA GLU A 178 -12.16 -0.93 -22.32
C GLU A 178 -13.22 -0.23 -21.46
N GLY A 179 -13.01 1.05 -21.16
CA GLY A 179 -13.90 1.88 -20.34
C GLY A 179 -13.81 1.63 -18.84
N LYS A 180 -13.11 0.59 -18.37
CA LYS A 180 -12.90 0.35 -16.94
C LYS A 180 -11.78 1.25 -16.38
N LYS A 181 -12.02 1.87 -15.21
CA LYS A 181 -11.02 2.68 -14.52
C LYS A 181 -9.81 1.80 -14.16
N GLY A 182 -8.60 2.28 -14.45
CA GLY A 182 -7.35 1.59 -14.10
C GLY A 182 -7.04 1.62 -12.60
N GLY A 183 -6.13 0.75 -12.16
CA GLY A 183 -5.77 0.55 -10.75
C GLY A 183 -6.56 -0.58 -10.10
N ALA A 184 -6.42 -0.71 -8.78
CA ALA A 184 -7.21 -1.62 -7.96
C ALA A 184 -7.87 -0.83 -6.83
N TRP A 185 -9.04 -1.25 -6.38
CA TRP A 185 -9.74 -0.63 -5.26
C TRP A 185 -10.85 -1.53 -4.71
N MET A 186 -11.13 -1.35 -3.44
CA MET A 186 -12.36 -1.83 -2.81
C MET A 186 -13.43 -0.72 -2.85
N GLY A 187 -14.65 -1.07 -3.19
CA GLY A 187 -15.82 -0.18 -3.14
C GLY A 187 -16.93 -0.75 -2.25
N GLN A 188 -17.68 0.12 -1.61
CA GLN A 188 -18.84 -0.26 -0.80
C GLN A 188 -20.09 -0.33 -1.68
N CYS A 189 -20.65 -1.52 -1.86
CA CYS A 189 -21.97 -1.68 -2.49
C CYS A 189 -23.09 -1.47 -1.47
N GLN A 190 -23.00 -2.19 -0.35
CA GLN A 190 -23.90 -2.06 0.79
C GLN A 190 -23.09 -2.06 2.07
N VAL A 191 -23.50 -1.22 3.01
CA VAL A 191 -22.90 -1.14 4.35
C VAL A 191 -23.75 -1.95 5.32
N ARG A 192 -23.12 -2.68 6.25
CA ARG A 192 -23.83 -3.34 7.34
C ARG A 192 -24.54 -2.29 8.18
N ARG A 193 -25.86 -2.46 8.37
CA ARG A 193 -26.67 -1.59 9.21
C ARG A 193 -27.96 -2.26 9.66
N GLN A 194 -28.47 -1.84 10.81
CA GLN A 194 -29.83 -2.16 11.22
C GLN A 194 -30.83 -1.30 10.46
N THR A 195 -31.85 -1.93 9.88
CA THR A 195 -32.93 -1.28 9.18
C THR A 195 -34.28 -1.67 9.81
N GLN A 196 -35.38 -1.02 9.40
CA GLN A 196 -36.74 -1.43 9.83
C GLN A 196 -37.12 -2.84 9.35
N ALA A 197 -36.57 -3.27 8.23
CA ALA A 197 -36.79 -4.60 7.66
C ALA A 197 -35.88 -5.70 8.23
N GLY A 198 -34.95 -5.34 9.11
CA GLY A 198 -33.96 -6.26 9.67
C GLY A 198 -32.51 -5.83 9.39
N LEU A 199 -31.58 -6.71 9.65
CA LEU A 199 -30.17 -6.47 9.42
C LEU A 199 -29.84 -6.51 7.92
N GLN A 200 -29.30 -5.41 7.38
CA GLN A 200 -28.72 -5.36 6.04
C GLN A 200 -27.28 -5.86 6.11
N LEU A 201 -26.96 -6.92 5.37
CA LEU A 201 -25.59 -7.45 5.28
C LEU A 201 -24.71 -6.56 4.41
N PRO A 202 -23.41 -6.49 4.70
CA PRO A 202 -22.44 -5.74 3.89
C PRO A 202 -22.18 -6.44 2.56
N VAL A 203 -21.97 -5.64 1.50
CA VAL A 203 -21.57 -6.10 0.17
C VAL A 203 -20.44 -5.22 -0.32
N ALA A 204 -19.32 -5.83 -0.71
CA ALA A 204 -18.15 -5.14 -1.25
C ALA A 204 -18.04 -5.31 -2.77
N PHE A 205 -17.43 -4.32 -3.45
CA PHE A 205 -16.84 -4.48 -4.76
C PHE A 205 -15.31 -4.59 -4.59
N LEU A 206 -14.70 -5.63 -5.17
CA LEU A 206 -13.27 -5.80 -5.24
C LEU A 206 -12.86 -5.76 -6.71
N VAL A 207 -12.18 -4.69 -7.09
CA VAL A 207 -11.90 -4.37 -8.50
C VAL A 207 -10.40 -4.33 -8.72
N CYS A 208 -9.95 -5.08 -9.73
CA CYS A 208 -8.56 -5.07 -10.20
C CYS A 208 -8.53 -4.87 -11.73
N ASN A 209 -7.34 -4.83 -12.31
CA ASN A 209 -7.13 -4.69 -13.72
C ASN A 209 -6.08 -5.68 -14.23
N PHE A 210 -6.23 -6.95 -13.86
CA PHE A 210 -5.35 -8.03 -14.33
C PHE A 210 -5.60 -8.35 -15.80
N SER A 211 -4.62 -8.96 -16.46
CA SER A 211 -4.79 -9.46 -17.82
C SER A 211 -5.86 -10.56 -17.87
N ALA A 212 -6.83 -10.42 -18.75
CA ALA A 212 -7.88 -11.43 -18.94
C ALA A 212 -7.31 -12.75 -19.47
N PRO A 213 -8.01 -13.88 -19.27
CA PRO A 213 -7.69 -15.15 -19.93
C PRO A 213 -7.61 -15.00 -21.45
N VAL A 214 -6.72 -15.77 -22.09
CA VAL A 214 -6.58 -15.78 -23.56
C VAL A 214 -6.64 -17.21 -24.08
N GLY A 215 -7.70 -17.55 -24.81
CA GLY A 215 -7.95 -18.92 -25.23
C GLY A 215 -8.06 -19.87 -24.02
N ASP A 216 -7.27 -20.94 -24.02
CA ASP A 216 -7.22 -21.91 -22.91
C ASP A 216 -6.26 -21.51 -21.78
N THR A 217 -5.57 -20.39 -21.92
CA THR A 217 -4.65 -19.90 -20.88
C THR A 217 -5.40 -19.03 -19.87
N PRO A 218 -5.41 -19.39 -18.58
CA PRO A 218 -6.04 -18.57 -17.56
C PRO A 218 -5.29 -17.24 -17.38
N SER A 219 -5.89 -16.31 -16.67
CA SER A 219 -5.17 -15.12 -16.20
C SER A 219 -3.99 -15.54 -15.33
N LEU A 220 -2.78 -15.18 -15.74
CA LEU A 220 -1.52 -15.48 -15.07
C LEU A 220 -1.04 -14.21 -14.37
N LEU A 221 -0.94 -14.24 -13.05
CA LEU A 221 -0.59 -13.07 -12.24
C LEU A 221 0.92 -12.98 -12.02
N THR A 222 1.45 -11.76 -12.01
CA THR A 222 2.73 -11.49 -11.37
C THR A 222 2.57 -11.57 -9.85
N HIS A 223 3.67 -11.76 -9.12
CA HIS A 223 3.60 -11.74 -7.65
C HIS A 223 3.09 -10.39 -7.10
N GLN A 224 3.39 -9.29 -7.79
CA GLN A 224 2.84 -7.98 -7.43
C GLN A 224 1.32 -7.92 -7.57
N GLU A 225 0.75 -8.54 -8.63
CA GLU A 225 -0.69 -8.63 -8.80
C GLU A 225 -1.34 -9.56 -7.77
N VAL A 226 -0.65 -10.62 -7.34
CA VAL A 226 -1.08 -11.45 -6.20
C VAL A 226 -1.15 -10.60 -4.93
N THR A 227 -0.11 -9.83 -4.63
CA THR A 227 -0.08 -8.93 -3.47
C THR A 227 -1.20 -7.88 -3.53
N THR A 228 -1.45 -7.29 -4.71
CA THR A 228 -2.56 -6.36 -4.93
C THR A 228 -3.92 -7.00 -4.63
N LEU A 229 -4.15 -8.24 -5.07
CA LEU A 229 -5.39 -8.96 -4.78
C LEU A 229 -5.59 -9.16 -3.26
N PHE A 230 -4.55 -9.54 -2.55
CA PHE A 230 -4.58 -9.67 -1.09
C PHE A 230 -4.86 -8.33 -0.41
N HIS A 231 -4.24 -7.26 -0.89
CA HIS A 231 -4.47 -5.89 -0.41
C HIS A 231 -5.95 -5.51 -0.51
N GLU A 232 -6.52 -5.59 -1.69
CA GLU A 232 -7.94 -5.22 -1.90
C GLU A 232 -8.87 -6.11 -1.08
N PHE A 233 -8.52 -7.40 -0.95
CA PHE A 233 -9.28 -8.31 -0.11
C PHE A 233 -9.19 -7.96 1.37
N GLY A 234 -8.06 -7.42 1.84
CA GLY A 234 -7.91 -6.91 3.20
C GLY A 234 -8.87 -5.75 3.52
N HIS A 235 -9.03 -4.80 2.60
CA HIS A 235 -10.07 -3.77 2.69
C HIS A 235 -11.48 -4.38 2.67
N GLY A 236 -11.70 -5.35 1.76
CA GLY A 236 -12.96 -6.08 1.68
C GLY A 236 -13.32 -6.77 3.00
N LEU A 237 -12.36 -7.44 3.64
CA LEU A 237 -12.57 -8.10 4.93
C LEU A 237 -12.92 -7.10 6.03
N HIS A 238 -12.26 -5.94 6.08
CA HIS A 238 -12.58 -4.89 7.05
C HIS A 238 -14.02 -4.39 6.86
N HIS A 239 -14.48 -4.26 5.62
CA HIS A 239 -15.85 -3.90 5.31
C HIS A 239 -16.84 -5.00 5.66
N MET A 240 -16.55 -6.24 5.27
CA MET A 240 -17.46 -7.38 5.33
C MET A 240 -17.58 -8.03 6.71
N LEU A 241 -16.52 -8.00 7.52
CA LEU A 241 -16.51 -8.66 8.83
C LEU A 241 -16.90 -7.74 9.99
N SER A 242 -17.21 -6.47 9.72
CA SER A 242 -17.69 -5.55 10.75
C SER A 242 -18.95 -6.08 11.43
N LYS A 243 -19.02 -5.94 12.75
CA LYS A 243 -20.22 -6.23 13.56
C LYS A 243 -20.99 -4.97 13.97
N ILE A 244 -20.62 -3.82 13.42
CA ILE A 244 -21.24 -2.54 13.73
C ILE A 244 -22.47 -2.34 12.85
N ASP A 245 -23.64 -2.14 13.48
CA ASP A 245 -24.92 -1.99 12.81
C ASP A 245 -25.32 -0.53 12.51
N VAL A 246 -24.40 0.42 12.76
CA VAL A 246 -24.54 1.86 12.48
C VAL A 246 -23.73 2.21 11.24
N ALA A 247 -24.38 2.52 10.13
CA ALA A 247 -23.77 2.70 8.83
C ALA A 247 -22.57 3.69 8.81
N ALA A 248 -22.64 4.77 9.58
CA ALA A 248 -21.64 5.83 9.60
C ALA A 248 -20.25 5.36 10.15
N VAL A 249 -20.23 4.27 10.91
CA VAL A 249 -19.03 3.72 11.57
C VAL A 249 -18.87 2.21 11.34
N SER A 250 -19.62 1.66 10.39
CA SER A 250 -19.56 0.24 10.03
C SER A 250 -18.57 0.01 8.89
N GLY A 251 -17.87 -1.12 8.94
CA GLY A 251 -16.83 -1.46 7.98
C GLY A 251 -15.68 -0.45 8.01
N ILE A 252 -15.33 0.11 6.88
CA ILE A 252 -14.26 1.14 6.77
C ILE A 252 -14.76 2.56 7.08
N ASN A 253 -16.10 2.76 7.24
CA ASN A 253 -16.64 4.08 7.52
C ASN A 253 -16.21 4.56 8.91
N GLY A 254 -15.77 5.81 8.99
CA GLY A 254 -15.30 6.41 10.24
C GLY A 254 -13.93 5.95 10.73
N VAL A 255 -13.30 4.99 10.05
CA VAL A 255 -11.91 4.60 10.34
C VAL A 255 -10.98 5.75 9.96
N ALA A 256 -10.04 6.07 10.85
CA ALA A 256 -9.02 7.08 10.59
C ALA A 256 -8.24 6.76 9.30
N TRP A 257 -8.07 7.76 8.43
CA TRP A 257 -7.49 7.58 7.09
C TRP A 257 -6.07 6.99 7.11
N ASP A 258 -5.29 7.31 8.13
CA ASP A 258 -3.94 6.78 8.36
C ASP A 258 -3.90 5.39 9.00
N ALA A 259 -5.07 4.83 9.35
CA ALA A 259 -5.23 3.46 9.84
C ALA A 259 -5.99 2.55 8.85
N VAL A 260 -6.66 3.12 7.83
CA VAL A 260 -7.53 2.36 6.92
C VAL A 260 -6.79 1.29 6.12
N GLU A 261 -5.49 1.51 5.87
CA GLU A 261 -4.61 0.56 5.16
C GLU A 261 -4.06 -0.58 6.06
N LEU A 262 -4.33 -0.56 7.37
CA LEU A 262 -3.83 -1.60 8.27
C LEU A 262 -4.28 -3.01 7.84
N PRO A 263 -5.57 -3.29 7.60
CA PRO A 263 -6.02 -4.63 7.22
C PRO A 263 -5.54 -5.07 5.83
N SER A 264 -5.46 -4.14 4.87
CA SER A 264 -4.99 -4.42 3.52
C SER A 264 -3.51 -4.77 3.50
N GLN A 265 -2.65 -3.93 4.07
CA GLN A 265 -1.21 -4.17 4.17
C GLN A 265 -0.88 -5.34 5.11
N PHE A 266 -1.69 -5.59 6.15
CA PHE A 266 -1.55 -6.79 6.98
C PHE A 266 -1.67 -8.07 6.14
N LEU A 267 -2.67 -8.15 5.28
CA LEU A 267 -2.90 -9.35 4.48
C LEU A 267 -1.81 -9.57 3.41
N GLU A 268 -1.17 -8.51 2.92
CA GLU A 268 -0.02 -8.60 2.00
C GLU A 268 1.15 -9.41 2.58
N ASN A 269 1.37 -9.37 3.91
CA ASN A 269 2.48 -10.08 4.55
C ASN A 269 2.40 -11.59 4.33
N PHE A 270 1.20 -12.14 4.16
CA PHE A 270 0.99 -13.57 3.88
C PHE A 270 1.50 -13.97 2.49
N CYS A 271 1.51 -13.05 1.52
CA CYS A 271 2.06 -13.29 0.18
C CYS A 271 3.58 -13.53 0.17
N TRP A 272 4.26 -13.30 1.29
CA TRP A 272 5.69 -13.52 1.47
C TRP A 272 6.01 -14.70 2.40
N GLN A 273 5.00 -15.47 2.79
CA GLN A 273 5.20 -16.66 3.63
C GLN A 273 5.33 -17.91 2.75
N LYS A 274 6.40 -18.67 2.95
CA LYS A 274 6.72 -19.84 2.10
C LYS A 274 5.58 -20.87 2.07
N SER A 275 4.90 -21.10 3.19
CA SER A 275 3.74 -22.01 3.26
C SER A 275 2.58 -21.49 2.42
N VAL A 276 2.26 -20.19 2.51
CA VAL A 276 1.18 -19.57 1.74
C VAL A 276 1.52 -19.55 0.26
N LEU A 277 2.76 -19.20 -0.11
CA LEU A 277 3.21 -19.21 -1.51
C LEU A 277 3.07 -20.59 -2.16
N LYS A 278 3.30 -21.67 -1.42
CA LYS A 278 3.05 -23.05 -1.90
C LYS A 278 1.56 -23.28 -2.19
N ASP A 279 0.69 -22.75 -1.36
CA ASP A 279 -0.75 -22.89 -1.57
C ASP A 279 -1.28 -22.00 -2.71
N LEU A 280 -0.66 -20.86 -2.93
CA LEU A 280 -1.00 -19.91 -4.00
C LEU A 280 -0.50 -20.33 -5.37
N SER A 281 0.51 -21.20 -5.45
CA SER A 281 1.23 -21.50 -6.69
C SER A 281 0.97 -22.89 -7.22
N SER A 282 0.77 -22.99 -8.52
CA SER A 282 0.85 -24.21 -9.32
C SER A 282 1.01 -23.86 -10.78
N HIS A 283 1.86 -24.58 -11.51
CA HIS A 283 2.04 -24.33 -12.94
C HIS A 283 0.74 -24.57 -13.71
N TYR A 284 0.32 -23.57 -14.49
CA TYR A 284 -1.03 -23.55 -15.09
C TYR A 284 -1.32 -24.72 -16.07
N LYS A 285 -0.29 -25.36 -16.66
CA LYS A 285 -0.44 -26.53 -17.55
C LYS A 285 -0.26 -27.85 -16.83
N THR A 286 0.77 -27.96 -15.97
CA THR A 286 1.15 -29.26 -15.37
C THR A 286 0.53 -29.46 -14.00
N GLY A 287 0.11 -28.40 -13.31
CA GLY A 287 -0.37 -28.43 -11.93
C GLY A 287 0.74 -28.61 -10.88
N GLU A 288 2.01 -28.68 -11.31
CA GLU A 288 3.14 -28.82 -10.39
C GLU A 288 3.32 -27.56 -9.53
N PRO A 289 3.62 -27.67 -8.23
CA PRO A 289 3.88 -26.55 -7.38
C PRO A 289 5.19 -25.86 -7.74
N LEU A 290 5.31 -24.57 -7.41
CA LEU A 290 6.58 -23.85 -7.52
C LEU A 290 7.59 -24.45 -6.53
N GLY A 291 8.72 -24.92 -7.07
CA GLY A 291 9.75 -25.60 -6.29
C GLY A 291 10.38 -24.70 -5.21
N ASP A 292 10.85 -25.31 -4.13
CA ASP A 292 11.46 -24.61 -2.99
C ASP A 292 12.61 -23.69 -3.38
N GLU A 293 13.41 -24.07 -4.38
CA GLU A 293 14.49 -23.22 -4.90
C GLU A 293 14.00 -21.86 -5.40
N TRP A 294 12.87 -21.86 -6.14
CA TRP A 294 12.29 -20.61 -6.66
C TRP A 294 11.63 -19.78 -5.57
N LEU A 295 10.98 -20.43 -4.60
CA LEU A 295 10.44 -19.76 -3.42
C LEU A 295 11.55 -19.08 -2.61
N ASP A 296 12.67 -19.75 -2.39
CA ASP A 296 13.80 -19.19 -1.64
C ASP A 296 14.44 -18.02 -2.39
N LYS A 297 14.56 -18.09 -3.72
CA LYS A 297 15.00 -16.97 -4.54
C LYS A 297 14.03 -15.78 -4.47
N MET A 298 12.72 -16.01 -4.54
CA MET A 298 11.72 -14.95 -4.39
C MET A 298 11.85 -14.25 -3.04
N LEU A 299 11.95 -15.02 -1.96
CA LEU A 299 12.11 -14.47 -0.62
C LEU A 299 13.43 -13.72 -0.44
N ALA A 300 14.52 -14.20 -1.02
CA ALA A 300 15.81 -13.50 -1.03
C ALA A 300 15.74 -12.16 -1.79
N ALA A 301 14.94 -12.09 -2.85
CA ALA A 301 14.76 -10.87 -3.64
C ALA A 301 13.74 -9.88 -3.04
N LYS A 302 13.01 -10.26 -1.98
CA LYS A 302 11.96 -9.43 -1.35
C LYS A 302 12.45 -8.03 -1.00
N ASN A 303 13.58 -7.96 -0.34
CA ASN A 303 14.14 -6.71 0.19
C ASN A 303 15.21 -6.08 -0.71
N PHE A 304 15.21 -6.44 -2.00
CA PHE A 304 16.15 -5.84 -2.95
C PHE A 304 15.90 -4.34 -3.11
N GLN A 305 16.87 -3.53 -2.72
CA GLN A 305 16.81 -2.07 -2.74
C GLN A 305 15.62 -1.47 -1.96
N SER A 306 15.22 -2.14 -0.88
CA SER A 306 14.10 -1.72 -0.02
C SER A 306 14.39 -0.39 0.69
N ALA A 307 15.63 -0.13 1.09
CA ALA A 307 16.01 1.11 1.75
C ALA A 307 16.01 2.32 0.78
N LEU A 308 16.42 2.14 -0.47
CA LEU A 308 16.28 3.16 -1.51
C LEU A 308 14.81 3.51 -1.75
N GLN A 309 13.94 2.49 -1.80
CA GLN A 309 12.50 2.69 -1.95
C GLN A 309 11.90 3.36 -0.72
N MET A 310 12.31 2.96 0.48
CA MET A 310 11.88 3.57 1.75
C MET A 310 12.17 5.07 1.75
N LEU A 311 13.41 5.48 1.50
CA LEU A 311 13.79 6.89 1.47
C LEU A 311 13.01 7.68 0.41
N ARG A 312 12.71 7.07 -0.73
CA ARG A 312 11.90 7.72 -1.77
C ARG A 312 10.48 8.01 -1.29
N GLN A 313 9.85 7.08 -0.59
CA GLN A 313 8.50 7.28 -0.03
C GLN A 313 8.51 8.29 1.11
N LEU A 314 9.56 8.29 1.94
CA LEU A 314 9.73 9.26 3.02
C LEU A 314 9.98 10.67 2.50
N GLU A 315 10.72 10.85 1.38
CA GLU A 315 10.84 12.14 0.69
C GLU A 315 9.46 12.71 0.35
N PHE A 316 8.57 11.90 -0.20
CA PHE A 316 7.22 12.32 -0.56
C PHE A 316 6.37 12.69 0.66
N ALA A 317 6.41 11.85 1.69
CA ALA A 317 5.62 12.05 2.91
C ALA A 317 6.08 13.28 3.71
N ILE A 318 7.39 13.48 3.84
CA ILE A 318 7.97 14.64 4.53
C ILE A 318 7.68 15.92 3.74
N PHE A 319 7.85 15.88 2.43
CA PHE A 319 7.53 17.01 1.58
C PHE A 319 6.05 17.42 1.68
N ASP A 320 5.13 16.47 1.60
CA ASP A 320 3.70 16.73 1.74
C ASP A 320 3.36 17.35 3.10
N MET A 321 3.83 16.78 4.19
CA MET A 321 3.54 17.27 5.54
C MET A 321 4.13 18.67 5.75
N ARG A 322 5.41 18.89 5.42
CA ARG A 322 6.07 20.18 5.54
C ARG A 322 5.42 21.25 4.65
N LEU A 323 5.03 20.88 3.41
CA LEU A 323 4.36 21.79 2.51
C LEU A 323 3.08 22.38 3.12
N HIS A 324 2.25 21.52 3.70
CA HIS A 324 0.98 21.93 4.30
C HIS A 324 1.10 22.54 5.71
N MET A 325 2.27 22.43 6.35
CA MET A 325 2.60 23.14 7.59
C MET A 325 3.20 24.53 7.33
N GLU A 326 4.09 24.62 6.35
CA GLU A 326 4.97 25.77 6.17
C GLU A 326 4.43 26.80 5.15
N TYR A 327 3.52 26.38 4.25
CA TYR A 327 2.94 27.27 3.25
C TYR A 327 2.24 28.47 3.91
N GLY A 328 2.58 29.67 3.43
CA GLY A 328 2.09 30.93 3.99
C GLY A 328 2.83 31.43 5.24
N SER A 329 3.83 30.71 5.75
CA SER A 329 4.71 31.20 6.82
C SER A 329 5.75 32.18 6.29
N SER A 330 6.32 33.00 7.17
CA SER A 330 7.36 33.97 6.80
C SER A 330 8.67 33.35 6.33
N SER A 331 8.91 32.08 6.64
CA SER A 331 10.10 31.31 6.22
C SER A 331 9.89 30.56 4.90
N PHE A 332 8.65 30.41 4.45
CA PHE A 332 8.35 29.73 3.20
C PHE A 332 8.76 30.57 2.00
N THR A 333 9.61 30.02 1.14
CA THR A 333 10.12 30.71 -0.03
C THR A 333 9.46 30.26 -1.33
N SER A 334 9.47 28.95 -1.59
CA SER A 334 8.77 28.33 -2.72
C SER A 334 8.61 26.83 -2.51
N VAL A 335 7.66 26.25 -3.23
CA VAL A 335 7.43 24.78 -3.22
C VAL A 335 8.66 24.02 -3.69
N GLN A 336 9.37 24.53 -4.72
CA GLN A 336 10.60 23.92 -5.23
C GLN A 336 11.72 23.93 -4.18
N ASN A 337 11.94 25.07 -3.52
CA ASN A 337 12.99 25.18 -2.49
C ASN A 337 12.71 24.23 -1.32
N LEU A 338 11.48 24.12 -0.88
CA LEU A 338 11.09 23.18 0.17
C LEU A 338 11.38 21.73 -0.26
N LEU A 339 11.02 21.35 -1.48
CA LEU A 339 11.30 20.01 -2.00
C LEU A 339 12.82 19.73 -2.04
N ASP A 340 13.61 20.71 -2.47
CA ASP A 340 15.07 20.58 -2.54
C ASP A 340 15.70 20.49 -1.14
N GLU A 341 15.15 21.18 -0.15
CA GLU A 341 15.56 21.05 1.26
C GLU A 341 15.28 19.63 1.79
N VAL A 342 14.08 19.11 1.56
CA VAL A 342 13.71 17.75 1.96
C VAL A 342 14.64 16.72 1.30
N ARG A 343 14.91 16.87 0.01
CA ARG A 343 15.84 15.98 -0.72
C ARG A 343 17.25 15.97 -0.15
N LYS A 344 17.79 17.14 0.21
CA LYS A 344 19.11 17.23 0.85
C LYS A 344 19.16 16.49 2.18
N GLN A 345 18.05 16.45 2.92
CA GLN A 345 17.97 15.81 4.23
C GLN A 345 17.76 14.29 4.13
N VAL A 346 16.98 13.82 3.16
CA VAL A 346 16.46 12.45 3.14
C VAL A 346 16.99 11.64 1.94
N ALA A 347 17.05 12.22 0.74
CA ALA A 347 17.36 11.48 -0.46
C ALA A 347 18.84 11.09 -0.56
N VAL A 348 19.13 9.89 -1.07
CA VAL A 348 20.48 9.47 -1.52
C VAL A 348 20.64 9.58 -3.03
N ILE A 349 19.52 9.57 -3.77
CA ILE A 349 19.48 9.82 -5.22
C ILE A 349 18.79 11.18 -5.42
N ILE A 350 19.59 12.19 -5.75
CA ILE A 350 19.10 13.57 -5.93
C ILE A 350 18.79 13.80 -7.41
N PRO A 351 17.53 14.09 -7.78
CA PRO A 351 17.18 14.45 -9.15
C PRO A 351 17.86 15.75 -9.60
N PRO A 352 18.08 15.94 -10.92
CA PRO A 352 18.67 17.17 -11.43
C PRO A 352 17.74 18.38 -11.17
N GLU A 353 18.32 19.58 -11.17
CA GLU A 353 17.65 20.85 -10.86
C GLU A 353 16.41 21.16 -11.73
N PHE A 354 16.36 20.62 -12.94
CA PHE A 354 15.19 20.76 -13.82
C PHE A 354 14.02 19.80 -13.48
N ASN A 355 14.15 18.96 -12.45
CA ASN A 355 13.05 18.08 -12.02
C ASN A 355 11.90 18.91 -11.44
N ARG A 356 10.68 18.62 -11.88
CA ARG A 356 9.42 19.25 -11.45
C ARG A 356 8.41 18.21 -10.99
N PHE A 357 8.86 17.23 -10.22
CA PHE A 357 8.03 16.14 -9.69
C PHE A 357 6.75 16.66 -9.02
N GLN A 358 6.85 17.70 -8.21
CA GLN A 358 5.74 18.26 -7.44
C GLN A 358 4.55 18.69 -8.30
N LEU A 359 4.78 19.09 -9.56
CA LEU A 359 3.72 19.54 -10.47
C LEU A 359 2.88 18.39 -11.04
N SER A 360 3.33 17.15 -10.85
CA SER A 360 2.60 15.94 -11.24
C SER A 360 2.25 15.03 -10.04
N PHE A 361 2.41 15.53 -8.82
CA PHE A 361 2.12 14.79 -7.61
C PHE A 361 0.62 14.77 -7.31
N SER A 362 -0.12 14.00 -8.11
CA SER A 362 -1.59 13.96 -8.06
C SER A 362 -2.15 13.46 -6.73
N HIS A 363 -1.44 12.62 -6.00
CA HIS A 363 -1.89 12.12 -4.69
C HIS A 363 -2.28 13.25 -3.74
N ILE A 364 -1.47 14.30 -3.67
CA ILE A 364 -1.70 15.41 -2.74
C ILE A 364 -2.46 16.59 -3.38
N PHE A 365 -2.45 16.75 -4.71
CA PHE A 365 -3.14 17.86 -5.37
C PHE A 365 -4.47 17.51 -6.00
N ALA A 366 -4.67 16.27 -6.45
CA ALA A 366 -5.90 15.80 -7.09
C ALA A 366 -6.53 14.57 -6.39
N GLY A 367 -5.81 13.95 -5.43
CA GLY A 367 -6.28 12.85 -4.60
C GLY A 367 -6.58 13.29 -3.18
N GLY A 368 -6.97 12.36 -2.33
CA GLY A 368 -7.34 12.58 -0.93
C GLY A 368 -6.19 12.64 0.07
N TYR A 369 -4.91 12.71 -0.38
CA TYR A 369 -3.73 12.53 0.46
C TYR A 369 -3.00 13.82 0.85
N ALA A 370 -3.63 14.98 0.73
CA ALA A 370 -3.05 16.26 1.16
C ALA A 370 -2.79 16.29 2.69
N ALA A 371 -1.56 16.56 3.09
CA ALA A 371 -1.07 16.36 4.47
C ALA A 371 -1.49 14.99 5.02
N GLY A 372 -1.40 13.97 4.18
CA GLY A 372 -1.86 12.63 4.46
C GLY A 372 -1.07 11.53 3.76
N TYR A 373 -0.07 11.86 2.93
CA TYR A 373 0.74 10.86 2.24
C TYR A 373 1.55 9.97 3.20
N TYR A 374 1.86 10.46 4.38
CA TYR A 374 2.50 9.69 5.44
C TYR A 374 1.70 8.45 5.84
N SER A 375 0.38 8.44 5.60
CA SER A 375 -0.54 7.35 6.00
C SER A 375 -0.10 5.99 5.46
N TYR A 376 0.52 5.94 4.29
CA TYR A 376 1.07 4.70 3.74
C TYR A 376 2.15 4.09 4.65
N LYS A 377 3.11 4.90 5.11
CA LYS A 377 4.17 4.40 6.01
C LYS A 377 3.69 4.21 7.44
N TRP A 378 2.76 5.03 7.90
CA TRP A 378 2.11 4.87 9.19
C TRP A 378 1.37 3.53 9.28
N ALA A 379 0.56 3.23 8.28
CA ALA A 379 -0.17 1.97 8.21
C ALA A 379 0.74 0.75 7.99
N GLU A 380 1.87 0.89 7.28
CA GLU A 380 2.88 -0.16 7.17
C GLU A 380 3.50 -0.52 8.53
N VAL A 381 3.70 0.47 9.42
CA VAL A 381 4.13 0.20 10.80
C VAL A 381 3.06 -0.59 11.54
N LEU A 382 1.81 -0.14 11.47
CA LEU A 382 0.69 -0.82 12.12
C LEU A 382 0.56 -2.27 11.62
N SER A 383 0.60 -2.47 10.31
CA SER A 383 0.42 -3.78 9.69
C SER A 383 1.59 -4.73 9.99
N SER A 384 2.83 -4.24 9.92
CA SER A 384 4.03 -5.02 10.22
C SER A 384 4.07 -5.44 11.69
N ASP A 385 3.74 -4.53 12.60
CA ASP A 385 3.70 -4.83 14.03
C ASP A 385 2.51 -5.74 14.39
N ALA A 386 1.36 -5.59 13.74
CA ALA A 386 0.26 -6.53 13.88
C ALA A 386 0.64 -7.91 13.37
N PHE A 387 1.31 -8.00 12.21
CA PHE A 387 1.78 -9.27 11.66
C PHE A 387 2.85 -9.94 12.54
N ALA A 388 3.68 -9.16 13.23
CA ALA A 388 4.66 -9.70 14.18
C ALA A 388 4.01 -10.57 15.28
N ALA A 389 2.75 -10.30 15.68
CA ALA A 389 2.04 -11.18 16.61
C ALA A 389 1.82 -12.60 16.05
N PHE A 390 1.63 -12.72 14.74
CA PHE A 390 1.49 -14.01 14.07
C PHE A 390 2.85 -14.69 13.87
N GLU A 391 3.93 -13.93 13.69
CA GLU A 391 5.29 -14.48 13.70
C GLU A 391 5.66 -15.02 15.09
N GLU A 392 5.24 -14.35 16.16
CA GLU A 392 5.49 -14.73 17.56
C GLU A 392 4.72 -15.98 17.99
N ASN A 393 3.45 -16.12 17.57
CA ASN A 393 2.52 -17.14 18.06
C ASN A 393 2.28 -18.28 17.06
N GLY A 394 2.62 -18.07 15.80
CA GLY A 394 2.34 -18.98 14.68
C GLY A 394 1.45 -18.33 13.63
N LEU A 395 1.82 -18.50 12.36
CA LEU A 395 1.20 -17.81 11.22
C LEU A 395 -0.33 -17.97 11.15
N PHE A 396 -0.86 -19.09 11.57
CA PHE A 396 -2.29 -19.42 11.58
C PHE A 396 -2.79 -19.74 13.00
N ASP A 397 -2.15 -19.15 14.05
CA ASP A 397 -2.65 -19.28 15.41
C ASP A 397 -4.08 -18.73 15.52
N SER A 398 -5.01 -19.63 15.88
CA SER A 398 -6.43 -19.33 15.92
C SER A 398 -6.79 -18.23 16.93
N ALA A 399 -6.08 -18.18 18.07
CA ALA A 399 -6.35 -17.18 19.11
C ALA A 399 -5.89 -15.78 18.65
N THR A 400 -4.73 -15.71 17.99
CA THR A 400 -4.22 -14.45 17.42
C THR A 400 -5.11 -13.95 16.28
N GLY A 401 -5.56 -14.88 15.38
CA GLY A 401 -6.50 -14.54 14.30
C GLY A 401 -7.84 -14.03 14.83
N GLU A 402 -8.41 -14.70 15.84
CA GLU A 402 -9.65 -14.26 16.48
C GLU A 402 -9.50 -12.90 17.18
N LYS A 403 -8.37 -12.67 17.85
CA LYS A 403 -8.08 -11.38 18.50
C LYS A 403 -7.95 -10.25 17.48
N PHE A 404 -7.26 -10.48 16.34
CA PHE A 404 -7.18 -9.51 15.25
C PHE A 404 -8.56 -9.21 14.67
N LEU A 405 -9.38 -10.24 14.43
CA LEU A 405 -10.74 -10.10 13.98
C LEU A 405 -11.57 -9.23 14.92
N GLN A 406 -11.58 -9.54 16.22
CA GLN A 406 -12.41 -8.85 17.22
C GLN A 406 -11.92 -7.44 17.55
N CYS A 407 -10.61 -7.20 17.55
CA CYS A 407 -10.05 -5.90 17.91
C CYS A 407 -9.94 -4.92 16.75
N ILE A 408 -9.77 -5.43 15.51
CA ILE A 408 -9.53 -4.59 14.32
C ILE A 408 -10.71 -4.65 13.35
N LEU A 409 -11.02 -5.83 12.78
CA LEU A 409 -11.96 -5.93 11.65
C LEU A 409 -13.43 -5.73 12.06
N GLU A 410 -13.84 -6.27 13.20
CA GLU A 410 -15.23 -6.24 13.64
C GLU A 410 -15.68 -4.87 14.18
N ARG A 411 -14.72 -4.01 14.59
CA ARG A 411 -15.03 -2.72 15.24
C ARG A 411 -15.31 -1.56 14.29
N GLY A 412 -14.90 -1.67 13.03
CA GLY A 412 -15.05 -0.59 12.06
C GLY A 412 -14.49 0.72 12.59
N GLY A 413 -15.18 1.84 12.33
CA GLY A 413 -14.85 3.17 12.87
C GLY A 413 -15.54 3.50 14.21
N ALA A 414 -16.14 2.51 14.89
CA ALA A 414 -16.84 2.76 16.17
C ALA A 414 -15.88 2.91 17.36
N VAL A 415 -14.62 2.51 17.21
CA VAL A 415 -13.56 2.64 18.22
C VAL A 415 -12.34 3.28 17.57
N GLU A 416 -11.68 4.18 18.29
CA GLU A 416 -10.44 4.84 17.84
C GLU A 416 -9.40 3.81 17.41
N ALA A 417 -8.75 4.02 16.26
CA ALA A 417 -7.83 3.06 15.66
C ALA A 417 -6.62 2.74 16.57
N MET A 418 -6.09 3.72 17.31
CA MET A 418 -5.02 3.49 18.30
C MET A 418 -5.49 2.57 19.43
N GLN A 419 -6.73 2.73 19.89
CA GLN A 419 -7.28 1.86 20.92
C GLN A 419 -7.50 0.44 20.39
N CYS A 420 -8.00 0.30 19.16
CA CYS A 420 -8.10 -1.00 18.49
C CYS A 420 -6.74 -1.71 18.42
N PHE A 421 -5.70 -0.99 18.03
CA PHE A 421 -4.34 -1.52 17.95
C PHE A 421 -3.80 -1.93 19.33
N LYS A 422 -3.96 -1.07 20.35
CA LYS A 422 -3.55 -1.36 21.73
C LYS A 422 -4.29 -2.57 22.31
N ASP A 423 -5.56 -2.72 22.03
CA ASP A 423 -6.34 -3.89 22.48
C ASP A 423 -5.83 -5.18 21.81
N PHE A 424 -5.39 -5.09 20.56
CA PHE A 424 -4.81 -6.21 19.85
C PHE A 424 -3.38 -6.52 20.31
N ARG A 425 -2.45 -5.54 20.31
CA ARG A 425 -1.03 -5.77 20.62
C ARG A 425 -0.66 -5.64 22.09
N GLY A 426 -1.51 -5.02 22.92
CA GLY A 426 -1.22 -4.73 24.34
C GLY A 426 -0.28 -3.53 24.55
N ARG A 427 0.11 -2.83 23.49
CA ARG A 427 1.03 -1.68 23.50
C ARG A 427 0.82 -0.77 22.29
N GLU A 428 1.51 0.35 22.26
CA GLU A 428 1.59 1.21 21.08
C GLU A 428 2.40 0.56 19.95
N PRO A 429 2.18 0.99 18.68
CA PRO A 429 2.93 0.51 17.54
C PRO A 429 4.43 0.80 17.66
N SER A 430 5.25 -0.12 17.09
CA SER A 430 6.71 0.04 16.99
C SER A 430 7.15 -0.09 15.53
N ILE A 431 8.14 0.70 15.13
CA ILE A 431 8.75 0.66 13.79
C ILE A 431 9.65 -0.57 13.58
N GLU A 432 10.01 -1.29 14.63
CA GLU A 432 11.00 -2.38 14.58
C GLU A 432 10.59 -3.50 13.62
N ALA A 433 9.29 -3.87 13.64
CA ALA A 433 8.78 -4.90 12.75
C ALA A 433 8.87 -4.47 11.27
N LEU A 434 8.52 -3.22 10.95
CA LEU A 434 8.65 -2.68 9.60
C LEU A 434 10.10 -2.70 9.11
N LEU A 435 11.03 -2.24 9.93
CA LEU A 435 12.46 -2.23 9.58
C LEU A 435 12.98 -3.65 9.34
N ARG A 436 12.65 -4.59 10.23
CA ARG A 436 13.00 -6.01 10.07
C ARG A 436 12.41 -6.59 8.78
N HIS A 437 11.13 -6.37 8.49
CA HIS A 437 10.45 -6.86 7.28
C HIS A 437 11.03 -6.22 6.00
N SER A 438 11.56 -5.01 6.10
CA SER A 438 12.26 -4.33 5.01
C SER A 438 13.75 -4.72 4.90
N GLY A 439 14.25 -5.62 5.76
CA GLY A 439 15.66 -6.02 5.80
C GLY A 439 16.61 -4.92 6.29
N ILE A 440 16.07 -3.86 6.89
CA ILE A 440 16.85 -2.76 7.47
C ILE A 440 17.22 -3.18 8.90
N HIS A 441 18.48 -3.56 9.09
CA HIS A 441 18.98 -3.99 10.38
C HIS A 441 19.43 -2.80 11.22
N HIS A 442 19.03 -2.76 12.47
CA HIS A 442 19.66 -1.94 13.48
C HIS A 442 21.00 -2.61 13.83
N ASP A 443 22.11 -1.98 13.51
CA ASP A 443 23.34 -2.24 14.26
C ASP A 443 23.11 -1.73 15.68
N SER A 444 22.71 -2.63 16.56
CA SER A 444 22.74 -2.38 18.00
C SER A 444 24.21 -2.29 18.42
N THR A 445 24.85 -1.18 18.10
CA THR A 445 26.11 -0.82 18.75
C THR A 445 25.78 -0.35 20.15
N HIS A 446 25.98 -1.26 21.09
CA HIS A 446 26.17 -0.91 22.52
C HIS A 446 27.52 -0.27 22.73
#